data_94d14f19dfedeaee1e3d1780ad8363da
#
_entry.id   94d14f19dfedeaee1e3d1780ad8363da
#
_cell.length_a   1.000
_cell.length_b   1.000
_cell.length_c   1.000
_cell.angle_alpha   90.00
_cell.angle_beta   90.00
_cell.angle_gamma   90.00
#
_symmetry.space_group_name_H-M   'P 1'
#
loop_
_entity.id
_entity.type
_entity.pdbx_description
1 polymer ?
#
loop_
_entity_poly.entity_id
_entity_poly.type
_entity_poly.pdbx_seq_one_letter_code
_entity_poly.pdbx_strand_id
1 'polypeptide(L)'
;GITGWGECFGPGNIALANKFIVEKVIQPLVIDEDPLNKEYIWHKVYNLLRDSGQKGMPIQALSGIDIALWDILGKKTKTPLYQLVGGKCNDQIPVYGYGMMLQKKSIDELVELFKEEAKQIKSKNFKAMKMKIGLGPKEDLKLVQAVREAIGKDFKLMVDANHAYNVNDALYVGRGLDELDIFWFEEPVAPENYDGYKELKQKINTNIAGGEAEFTKYGWNELIKNKCIDIAQPEVCGLGGITEYLKVSAIAQANFIPVINHVWGSAVSIAVNLHLLIAQPDM
;
A
#
# COMPACT_ATOMS: atom_id res chain seq x y z
N GLY A 1 10.29 -25.74 19.76
CA GLY A 1 10.06 -25.38 18.37
C GLY A 1 10.22 -23.88 18.12
N ILE A 2 10.22 -23.48 16.86
CA ILE A 2 10.24 -22.06 16.48
C ILE A 2 8.82 -21.68 16.04
N THR A 3 8.30 -20.56 16.54
CA THR A 3 7.01 -20.01 16.14
C THR A 3 7.25 -18.78 15.24
N GLY A 4 6.63 -18.78 14.04
CA GLY A 4 6.59 -17.62 13.15
C GLY A 4 5.35 -16.76 13.37
N TRP A 5 5.51 -15.45 13.24
CA TRP A 5 4.42 -14.48 13.27
C TRP A 5 4.20 -13.91 11.87
N GLY A 6 2.95 -13.79 11.48
CA GLY A 6 2.53 -13.18 10.22
C GLY A 6 1.23 -12.42 10.39
N GLU A 7 0.93 -11.55 9.44
CA GLU A 7 -0.27 -10.75 9.43
C GLU A 7 -0.95 -10.80 8.07
N CYS A 8 -2.28 -10.97 8.07
CA CYS A 8 -3.11 -10.90 6.88
C CYS A 8 -3.76 -9.51 6.84
N PHE A 9 -3.68 -8.82 5.72
CA PHE A 9 -4.42 -7.58 5.53
C PHE A 9 -5.93 -7.86 5.53
N GLY A 10 -6.68 -7.02 6.25
CA GLY A 10 -8.14 -7.11 6.23
C GLY A 10 -8.79 -6.53 7.48
N PRO A 11 -9.42 -5.35 7.38
CA PRO A 11 -10.07 -4.70 8.50
C PRO A 11 -11.38 -5.39 8.89
N GLY A 12 -11.75 -5.28 10.15
CA GLY A 12 -13.06 -5.70 10.67
C GLY A 12 -13.37 -7.18 10.40
N ASN A 13 -14.52 -7.43 9.79
CA ASN A 13 -14.99 -8.80 9.51
C ASN A 13 -14.16 -9.53 8.44
N ILE A 14 -13.39 -8.84 7.63
CA ILE A 14 -12.46 -9.46 6.67
C ILE A 14 -11.40 -10.27 7.41
N ALA A 15 -10.96 -9.82 8.57
CA ALA A 15 -10.02 -10.56 9.40
C ALA A 15 -10.57 -11.95 9.82
N LEU A 16 -11.88 -12.04 10.10
CA LEU A 16 -12.53 -13.33 10.42
C LEU A 16 -12.57 -14.27 9.22
N ALA A 17 -12.82 -13.73 8.03
CA ALA A 17 -12.80 -14.53 6.79
C ALA A 17 -11.36 -15.03 6.50
N ASN A 18 -10.36 -14.16 6.63
CA ASN A 18 -8.95 -14.54 6.48
C ASN A 18 -8.55 -15.63 7.50
N LYS A 19 -8.97 -15.50 8.76
CA LYS A 19 -8.76 -16.53 9.78
C LYS A 19 -9.35 -17.88 9.33
N PHE A 20 -10.58 -17.89 8.84
CA PHE A 20 -11.22 -19.11 8.36
C PHE A 20 -10.43 -19.75 7.20
N ILE A 21 -9.99 -18.94 6.23
CA ILE A 21 -9.20 -19.41 5.08
C ILE A 21 -7.87 -20.00 5.58
N VAL A 22 -7.17 -19.32 6.49
CA VAL A 22 -5.93 -19.84 7.07
C VAL A 22 -6.16 -21.20 7.74
N GLU A 23 -7.13 -21.28 8.66
CA GLU A 23 -7.33 -22.47 9.50
C GLU A 23 -7.97 -23.66 8.76
N LYS A 24 -8.86 -23.40 7.79
CA LYS A 24 -9.65 -24.45 7.16
C LYS A 24 -9.21 -24.79 5.74
N VAL A 25 -8.55 -23.86 5.06
CA VAL A 25 -8.16 -24.04 3.66
C VAL A 25 -6.65 -24.18 3.52
N ILE A 26 -5.86 -23.25 4.10
CA ILE A 26 -4.40 -23.24 3.90
C ILE A 26 -3.70 -24.20 4.88
N GLN A 27 -4.07 -24.22 6.15
CA GLN A 27 -3.42 -25.06 7.16
C GLN A 27 -3.28 -26.53 6.75
N PRO A 28 -4.31 -27.22 6.21
CA PRO A 28 -4.16 -28.60 5.78
C PRO A 28 -3.14 -28.84 4.66
N LEU A 29 -2.81 -27.79 3.91
CA LEU A 29 -1.87 -27.85 2.79
C LEU A 29 -0.42 -27.63 3.21
N VAL A 30 -0.21 -26.95 4.34
CA VAL A 30 1.13 -26.53 4.79
C VAL A 30 1.62 -27.28 6.02
N ILE A 31 0.73 -28.03 6.68
CA ILE A 31 1.11 -28.90 7.79
C ILE A 31 2.12 -29.94 7.29
N ASP A 32 3.15 -30.25 8.08
CA ASP A 32 4.25 -31.16 7.77
C ASP A 32 5.18 -30.73 6.61
N GLU A 33 4.97 -29.57 6.00
CA GLU A 33 5.92 -29.02 5.04
C GLU A 33 7.13 -28.38 5.75
N ASP A 34 8.30 -28.45 5.10
CA ASP A 34 9.47 -27.70 5.60
C ASP A 34 9.25 -26.19 5.42
N PRO A 35 9.16 -25.41 6.51
CA PRO A 35 8.88 -23.97 6.45
C PRO A 35 9.97 -23.17 5.72
N LEU A 36 11.11 -23.75 5.42
CA LEU A 36 12.17 -23.12 4.67
C LEU A 36 11.91 -23.12 3.16
N ASN A 37 11.03 -24.01 2.67
CA ASN A 37 10.65 -24.12 1.27
C ASN A 37 9.54 -23.10 0.91
N LYS A 38 9.73 -21.82 1.24
CA LYS A 38 8.70 -20.75 1.12
C LYS A 38 8.10 -20.64 -0.29
N GLU A 39 8.94 -20.62 -1.32
CA GLU A 39 8.47 -20.57 -2.71
C GLU A 39 7.60 -21.77 -3.08
N TYR A 40 8.01 -22.97 -2.67
CA TYR A 40 7.23 -24.19 -2.91
C TYR A 40 5.87 -24.11 -2.20
N ILE A 41 5.86 -23.74 -0.92
CA ILE A 41 4.63 -23.62 -0.12
C ILE A 41 3.71 -22.56 -0.74
N TRP A 42 4.27 -21.39 -1.10
CA TRP A 42 3.52 -20.33 -1.74
C TRP A 42 2.84 -20.80 -3.02
N HIS A 43 3.59 -21.43 -3.92
CA HIS A 43 3.06 -21.94 -5.18
C HIS A 43 2.08 -23.09 -5.00
N LYS A 44 2.30 -23.99 -4.05
CA LYS A 44 1.39 -25.08 -3.71
C LYS A 44 0.03 -24.53 -3.33
N VAL A 45 -0.01 -23.55 -2.42
CA VAL A 45 -1.27 -22.92 -1.96
C VAL A 45 -1.91 -22.11 -3.09
N TYR A 46 -1.15 -21.27 -3.78
CA TYR A 46 -1.66 -20.44 -4.87
C TYR A 46 -2.26 -21.28 -6.00
N ASN A 47 -1.60 -22.36 -6.43
CA ASN A 47 -2.08 -23.21 -7.50
C ASN A 47 -3.40 -23.91 -7.14
N LEU A 48 -3.56 -24.33 -5.87
CA LEU A 48 -4.83 -24.91 -5.42
C LEU A 48 -5.96 -23.88 -5.39
N LEU A 49 -5.65 -22.64 -5.00
CA LEU A 49 -6.65 -21.58 -4.86
C LEU A 49 -6.90 -20.82 -6.17
N ARG A 50 -6.14 -21.09 -7.24
CA ARG A 50 -6.14 -20.30 -8.48
C ARG A 50 -7.52 -20.09 -9.08
N ASP A 51 -8.36 -21.13 -9.08
CA ASP A 51 -9.71 -21.06 -9.66
C ASP A 51 -10.71 -20.36 -8.74
N SER A 52 -10.38 -20.21 -7.46
CA SER A 52 -11.28 -19.66 -6.42
C SER A 52 -10.85 -18.28 -5.91
N GLY A 53 -9.60 -17.86 -6.15
CA GLY A 53 -9.13 -16.60 -5.57
C GLY A 53 -7.72 -16.22 -6.00
N GLN A 54 -7.60 -15.61 -7.17
CA GLN A 54 -6.33 -15.03 -7.64
C GLN A 54 -6.06 -13.65 -7.00
N LYS A 55 -7.08 -13.03 -6.42
CA LYS A 55 -7.07 -11.74 -5.73
C LYS A 55 -7.91 -11.81 -4.45
N GLY A 56 -7.76 -10.82 -3.58
CA GLY A 56 -8.58 -10.66 -2.40
C GLY A 56 -8.20 -11.60 -1.24
N MET A 57 -9.19 -11.99 -0.45
CA MET A 57 -9.01 -12.72 0.81
C MET A 57 -8.12 -13.96 0.75
N PRO A 58 -8.17 -14.83 -0.28
CA PRO A 58 -7.28 -15.98 -0.35
C PRO A 58 -5.80 -15.58 -0.42
N ILE A 59 -5.47 -14.50 -1.14
CA ILE A 59 -4.10 -14.01 -1.24
C ILE A 59 -3.69 -13.25 0.03
N GLN A 60 -4.60 -12.53 0.66
CA GLN A 60 -4.37 -11.90 1.98
C GLN A 60 -4.05 -12.98 3.04
N ALA A 61 -4.80 -14.08 3.06
CA ALA A 61 -4.54 -15.20 3.96
C ALA A 61 -3.17 -15.84 3.69
N LEU A 62 -2.83 -16.06 2.41
CA LEU A 62 -1.51 -16.56 2.01
C LEU A 62 -0.38 -15.61 2.40
N SER A 63 -0.61 -14.29 2.36
CA SER A 63 0.37 -13.28 2.78
C SER A 63 0.80 -13.48 4.24
N GLY A 64 -0.16 -13.68 5.13
CA GLY A 64 0.14 -13.92 6.55
C GLY A 64 0.94 -15.20 6.79
N ILE A 65 0.65 -16.25 6.06
CA ILE A 65 1.43 -17.50 6.11
C ILE A 65 2.87 -17.26 5.60
N ASP A 66 3.03 -16.60 4.47
CA ASP A 66 4.34 -16.32 3.90
C ASP A 66 5.21 -15.46 4.83
N ILE A 67 4.64 -14.42 5.43
CA ILE A 67 5.34 -13.59 6.42
C ILE A 67 5.80 -14.44 7.63
N ALA A 68 4.94 -15.33 8.12
CA ALA A 68 5.29 -16.23 9.22
C ALA A 68 6.43 -17.20 8.86
N LEU A 69 6.48 -17.68 7.62
CA LEU A 69 7.57 -18.55 7.13
C LEU A 69 8.90 -17.77 7.06
N TRP A 70 8.88 -16.52 6.65
CA TRP A 70 10.06 -15.65 6.68
C TRP A 70 10.53 -15.34 8.11
N ASP A 71 9.60 -15.16 9.04
CA ASP A 71 9.92 -14.97 10.46
C ASP A 71 10.56 -16.24 11.07
N ILE A 72 10.08 -17.45 10.72
CA ILE A 72 10.71 -18.71 11.11
C ILE A 72 12.16 -18.78 10.59
N LEU A 73 12.39 -18.43 9.32
CA LEU A 73 13.71 -18.42 8.73
C LEU A 73 14.65 -17.47 9.50
N GLY A 74 14.19 -16.23 9.75
CA GLY A 74 14.95 -15.25 10.51
C GLY A 74 15.35 -15.72 11.90
N LYS A 75 14.39 -16.30 12.62
CA LYS A 75 14.62 -16.87 13.97
C LYS A 75 15.56 -18.08 13.94
N LYS A 76 15.41 -18.96 12.95
CA LYS A 76 16.28 -20.14 12.77
C LYS A 76 17.73 -19.76 12.48
N THR A 77 17.92 -18.77 11.64
CA THR A 77 19.25 -18.29 11.22
C THR A 77 19.81 -17.20 12.11
N LYS A 78 19.00 -16.68 13.06
CA LYS A 78 19.32 -15.50 13.89
C LYS A 78 19.70 -14.28 13.04
N THR A 79 19.01 -14.11 11.92
CA THR A 79 19.27 -13.07 10.91
C THR A 79 18.04 -12.21 10.72
N PRO A 80 18.11 -10.89 10.84
CA PRO A 80 16.95 -10.01 10.61
C PRO A 80 16.52 -10.04 9.15
N LEU A 81 15.22 -9.81 8.92
CA LEU A 81 14.60 -9.92 7.58
C LEU A 81 15.34 -9.09 6.53
N TYR A 82 15.72 -7.85 6.81
CA TYR A 82 16.41 -7.01 5.82
C TYR A 82 17.72 -7.61 5.32
N GLN A 83 18.44 -8.36 6.16
CA GLN A 83 19.65 -9.08 5.73
C GLN A 83 19.33 -10.32 4.88
N LEU A 84 18.22 -11.00 5.15
CA LEU A 84 17.77 -12.15 4.38
C LEU A 84 17.33 -11.78 2.96
N VAL A 85 16.84 -10.55 2.76
CA VAL A 85 16.33 -10.09 1.46
C VAL A 85 17.31 -9.24 0.65
N GLY A 86 18.57 -9.17 1.07
CA GLY A 86 19.61 -8.50 0.28
C GLY A 86 20.52 -7.56 1.06
N GLY A 87 20.19 -7.24 2.29
CA GLY A 87 20.98 -6.34 3.14
C GLY A 87 20.47 -4.91 3.14
N LYS A 88 21.16 -4.07 3.88
CA LYS A 88 20.77 -2.66 4.07
C LYS A 88 21.24 -1.82 2.88
N CYS A 89 20.31 -1.19 2.19
CA CYS A 89 20.56 -0.23 1.13
C CYS A 89 20.50 1.23 1.61
N ASN A 90 19.64 1.50 2.61
CA ASN A 90 19.40 2.85 3.13
C ASN A 90 19.73 2.95 4.63
N ASP A 91 20.24 4.09 5.07
CA ASP A 91 20.50 4.35 6.49
C ASP A 91 19.24 4.79 7.25
N GLN A 92 18.29 5.40 6.55
CA GLN A 92 17.06 5.94 7.09
C GLN A 92 15.91 5.70 6.10
N ILE A 93 14.71 5.53 6.63
CA ILE A 93 13.48 5.45 5.85
C ILE A 93 12.69 6.73 6.11
N PRO A 94 12.46 7.58 5.08
CA PRO A 94 11.55 8.71 5.21
C PRO A 94 10.13 8.25 5.51
N VAL A 95 9.47 8.91 6.45
CA VAL A 95 8.07 8.63 6.79
C VAL A 95 7.23 9.90 6.67
N TYR A 96 5.95 9.72 6.38
CA TYR A 96 4.98 10.82 6.36
C TYR A 96 3.93 10.66 7.46
N GLY A 97 3.38 11.79 7.90
CA GLY A 97 2.26 11.79 8.82
C GLY A 97 0.97 11.40 8.11
N TYR A 98 0.11 10.68 8.80
CA TYR A 98 -1.20 10.28 8.31
C TYR A 98 -2.29 10.74 9.29
N GLY A 99 -3.41 11.19 8.75
CA GLY A 99 -4.56 11.69 9.50
C GLY A 99 -5.62 12.22 8.55
N MET A 100 -6.43 13.17 9.00
CA MET A 100 -7.44 13.84 8.19
C MET A 100 -8.38 12.84 7.50
N MET A 101 -8.94 11.94 8.33
CA MET A 101 -9.93 10.95 7.90
C MET A 101 -11.29 11.60 7.69
N LEU A 102 -11.95 11.27 6.59
CA LEU A 102 -13.31 11.71 6.32
C LEU A 102 -14.27 11.25 7.42
N GLN A 103 -15.08 12.15 7.94
CA GLN A 103 -16.05 11.91 8.98
C GLN A 103 -17.42 12.42 8.54
N LYS A 104 -18.50 11.98 9.20
CA LYS A 104 -19.85 12.48 8.97
C LYS A 104 -20.03 13.87 9.60
N LYS A 105 -19.50 14.89 8.93
CA LYS A 105 -19.49 16.31 9.31
C LYS A 105 -19.78 17.17 8.09
N SER A 106 -20.18 18.43 8.31
CA SER A 106 -20.24 19.41 7.24
C SER A 106 -18.84 19.70 6.67
N ILE A 107 -18.78 20.21 5.45
CA ILE A 107 -17.50 20.54 4.81
C ILE A 107 -16.74 21.60 5.62
N ASP A 108 -17.40 22.56 6.21
CA ASP A 108 -16.76 23.62 7.01
C ASP A 108 -16.17 23.07 8.31
N GLU A 109 -16.86 22.13 8.97
CA GLU A 109 -16.31 21.41 10.14
C GLU A 109 -15.11 20.55 9.76
N LEU A 110 -15.13 19.89 8.60
CA LEU A 110 -13.99 19.10 8.12
C LEU A 110 -12.80 20.00 7.77
N VAL A 111 -13.04 21.17 7.19
CA VAL A 111 -11.97 22.16 6.90
C VAL A 111 -11.22 22.53 8.18
N GLU A 112 -11.96 22.93 9.23
CA GLU A 112 -11.29 23.30 10.48
C GLU A 112 -10.59 22.12 11.16
N LEU A 113 -11.22 20.93 11.17
CA LEU A 113 -10.62 19.72 11.70
C LEU A 113 -9.30 19.38 10.98
N PHE A 114 -9.33 19.35 9.64
CA PHE A 114 -8.17 18.98 8.82
C PHE A 114 -7.02 19.98 8.95
N LYS A 115 -7.34 21.28 9.01
CA LYS A 115 -6.33 22.32 9.28
C LYS A 115 -5.64 22.11 10.62
N GLU A 116 -6.39 21.78 11.66
CA GLU A 116 -5.84 21.55 13.00
C GLU A 116 -4.99 20.27 13.04
N GLU A 117 -5.48 19.15 12.50
CA GLU A 117 -4.71 17.90 12.40
C GLU A 117 -3.43 18.09 11.57
N ALA A 118 -3.49 18.81 10.45
CA ALA A 118 -2.33 19.10 9.63
C ALA A 118 -1.26 19.90 10.37
N LYS A 119 -1.67 20.93 11.14
CA LYS A 119 -0.75 21.69 12.01
C LYS A 119 -0.10 20.80 13.07
N GLN A 120 -0.88 19.91 13.68
CA GLN A 120 -0.37 18.95 14.68
C GLN A 120 0.65 17.97 14.06
N ILE A 121 0.38 17.44 12.86
CA ILE A 121 1.34 16.59 12.13
C ILE A 121 2.63 17.38 11.83
N LYS A 122 2.49 18.59 11.33
CA LYS A 122 3.65 19.46 11.03
C LYS A 122 4.46 19.77 12.29
N SER A 123 3.82 20.01 13.45
CA SER A 123 4.49 20.29 14.72
C SER A 123 5.32 19.10 15.25
N LYS A 124 4.98 17.85 14.85
CA LYS A 124 5.74 16.63 15.17
C LYS A 124 6.96 16.40 14.27
N ASN A 125 7.36 17.41 13.50
CA ASN A 125 8.55 17.41 12.65
C ASN A 125 8.49 16.43 11.44
N PHE A 126 7.31 15.96 11.05
CA PHE A 126 7.14 15.31 9.76
C PHE A 126 7.47 16.29 8.62
N LYS A 127 7.92 15.76 7.49
CA LYS A 127 8.24 16.53 6.29
C LYS A 127 7.21 16.34 5.16
N ALA A 128 6.30 15.41 5.36
CA ALA A 128 5.22 15.10 4.44
C ALA A 128 3.99 14.60 5.22
N MET A 129 2.81 14.72 4.63
CA MET A 129 1.58 14.17 5.17
C MET A 129 0.60 13.76 4.08
N LYS A 130 -0.26 12.79 4.39
CA LYS A 130 -1.34 12.32 3.52
C LYS A 130 -2.70 12.58 4.15
N MET A 131 -3.66 13.08 3.37
CA MET A 131 -5.04 13.30 3.76
C MET A 131 -6.00 12.51 2.89
N LYS A 132 -7.18 12.17 3.42
CA LYS A 132 -8.25 11.53 2.67
C LYS A 132 -9.13 12.58 1.98
N ILE A 133 -9.53 12.24 0.75
CA ILE A 133 -10.53 12.94 -0.07
C ILE A 133 -11.53 11.91 -0.61
N GLY A 134 -12.59 12.35 -1.29
CA GLY A 134 -13.60 11.44 -1.87
C GLY A 134 -15.05 11.79 -1.51
N LEU A 135 -15.28 13.02 -1.07
CA LEU A 135 -16.64 13.55 -0.82
C LEU A 135 -17.30 14.04 -2.11
N GLY A 136 -16.49 14.56 -3.01
CA GLY A 136 -16.89 15.15 -4.27
C GLY A 136 -15.89 16.21 -4.74
N PRO A 137 -15.81 16.47 -6.06
CA PRO A 137 -14.72 17.26 -6.62
C PRO A 137 -14.54 18.65 -6.02
N LYS A 138 -15.62 19.36 -5.74
CA LYS A 138 -15.58 20.75 -5.21
C LYS A 138 -15.22 20.77 -3.72
N GLU A 139 -15.86 19.90 -2.96
CA GLU A 139 -15.67 19.75 -1.52
C GLU A 139 -14.22 19.34 -1.23
N ASP A 140 -13.71 18.40 -1.99
CA ASP A 140 -12.35 17.89 -1.81
C ASP A 140 -11.29 18.93 -2.16
N LEU A 141 -11.44 19.68 -3.26
CA LEU A 141 -10.52 20.78 -3.56
C LEU A 141 -10.56 21.88 -2.48
N LYS A 142 -11.73 22.17 -1.90
CA LYS A 142 -11.83 23.10 -0.75
C LYS A 142 -11.06 22.59 0.46
N LEU A 143 -11.14 21.28 0.77
CA LEU A 143 -10.39 20.67 1.87
C LEU A 143 -8.88 20.72 1.61
N VAL A 144 -8.45 20.31 0.41
CA VAL A 144 -7.02 20.28 0.05
C VAL A 144 -6.42 21.69 0.07
N GLN A 145 -7.12 22.68 -0.47
CA GLN A 145 -6.69 24.07 -0.43
C GLN A 145 -6.51 24.57 1.00
N ALA A 146 -7.49 24.33 1.87
CA ALA A 146 -7.44 24.75 3.26
C ALA A 146 -6.25 24.12 4.03
N VAL A 147 -5.98 22.85 3.79
CA VAL A 147 -4.82 22.16 4.37
C VAL A 147 -3.52 22.73 3.81
N ARG A 148 -3.42 22.93 2.48
CA ARG A 148 -2.25 23.52 1.82
C ARG A 148 -1.93 24.91 2.38
N GLU A 149 -2.94 25.76 2.58
CA GLU A 149 -2.77 27.08 3.20
C GLU A 149 -2.27 26.98 4.65
N ALA A 150 -2.78 26.02 5.42
CA ALA A 150 -2.40 25.82 6.82
C ALA A 150 -0.96 25.33 7.01
N ILE A 151 -0.44 24.51 6.08
CA ILE A 151 0.91 23.92 6.19
C ILE A 151 1.99 24.66 5.38
N GLY A 152 1.58 25.50 4.42
CA GLY A 152 2.49 26.22 3.51
C GLY A 152 2.94 25.40 2.31
N LYS A 153 3.60 26.05 1.34
CA LYS A 153 3.97 25.45 0.04
C LYS A 153 5.08 24.41 0.12
N ASP A 154 6.04 24.61 1.01
CA ASP A 154 7.26 23.76 1.10
C ASP A 154 7.00 22.40 1.75
N PHE A 155 5.82 22.15 2.27
CA PHE A 155 5.48 20.92 2.94
C PHE A 155 4.86 19.92 1.94
N LYS A 156 5.41 18.71 1.82
CA LYS A 156 4.86 17.70 0.92
C LYS A 156 3.48 17.22 1.38
N LEU A 157 2.47 17.52 0.57
CA LEU A 157 1.09 17.06 0.79
C LEU A 157 0.70 16.03 -0.24
N MET A 158 0.12 14.93 0.22
CA MET A 158 -0.44 13.87 -0.60
C MET A 158 -1.93 13.72 -0.32
N VAL A 159 -2.66 13.26 -1.31
CA VAL A 159 -4.08 12.98 -1.19
C VAL A 159 -4.41 11.55 -1.60
N ASP A 160 -5.42 10.96 -0.96
CA ASP A 160 -5.87 9.62 -1.21
C ASP A 160 -7.40 9.60 -1.34
N ALA A 161 -7.88 9.20 -2.50
CA ALA A 161 -9.29 9.18 -2.84
C ALA A 161 -9.95 7.81 -2.62
N ASN A 162 -9.19 6.76 -2.35
CA ASN A 162 -9.73 5.39 -2.25
C ASN A 162 -10.78 5.10 -3.34
N HIS A 163 -10.41 5.32 -4.59
CA HIS A 163 -11.19 5.08 -5.81
C HIS A 163 -12.57 5.75 -5.86
N ALA A 164 -12.73 6.91 -5.23
CA ALA A 164 -14.03 7.59 -5.10
C ALA A 164 -14.56 8.20 -6.41
N TYR A 165 -13.72 8.44 -7.42
CA TYR A 165 -14.14 9.18 -8.59
C TYR A 165 -14.32 8.32 -9.84
N ASN A 166 -15.16 8.84 -10.77
CA ASN A 166 -15.06 8.51 -12.17
C ASN A 166 -13.92 9.30 -12.84
N VAL A 167 -13.56 8.98 -14.07
CA VAL A 167 -12.43 9.61 -14.78
C VAL A 167 -12.60 11.14 -14.92
N ASN A 168 -13.81 11.61 -15.23
CA ASN A 168 -14.04 13.05 -15.43
C ASN A 168 -13.87 13.84 -14.12
N ASP A 169 -14.41 13.31 -13.01
CA ASP A 169 -14.27 13.93 -11.71
C ASP A 169 -12.81 13.88 -11.24
N ALA A 170 -12.13 12.75 -11.45
CA ALA A 170 -10.70 12.62 -11.15
C ALA A 170 -9.83 13.60 -11.95
N LEU A 171 -10.15 13.85 -13.24
CA LEU A 171 -9.47 14.86 -14.04
C LEU A 171 -9.73 16.27 -13.53
N TYR A 172 -10.95 16.57 -13.13
CA TYR A 172 -11.27 17.88 -12.54
C TYR A 172 -10.50 18.12 -11.24
N VAL A 173 -10.51 17.13 -10.33
CA VAL A 173 -9.75 17.18 -9.08
C VAL A 173 -8.26 17.26 -9.37
N GLY A 174 -7.72 16.39 -10.22
CA GLY A 174 -6.30 16.32 -10.55
C GLY A 174 -5.72 17.64 -11.06
N ARG A 175 -6.45 18.39 -11.89
CA ARG A 175 -6.04 19.74 -12.32
C ARG A 175 -5.97 20.73 -11.16
N GLY A 176 -6.91 20.68 -10.24
CA GLY A 176 -6.84 21.49 -9.02
C GLY A 176 -5.69 21.08 -8.09
N LEU A 177 -5.35 19.79 -8.05
CA LEU A 177 -4.19 19.27 -7.32
C LEU A 177 -2.86 19.76 -7.93
N ASP A 178 -2.79 19.87 -9.26
CA ASP A 178 -1.63 20.46 -9.96
C ASP A 178 -1.38 21.92 -9.51
N GLU A 179 -2.44 22.72 -9.41
CA GLU A 179 -2.36 24.12 -8.96
C GLU A 179 -1.93 24.26 -7.48
N LEU A 180 -2.26 23.23 -6.68
CA LEU A 180 -1.95 23.18 -5.25
C LEU A 180 -0.61 22.50 -4.93
N ASP A 181 0.18 22.11 -5.95
CA ASP A 181 1.47 21.42 -5.81
C ASP A 181 1.38 20.18 -4.90
N ILE A 182 0.44 19.27 -5.24
CA ILE A 182 0.24 18.01 -4.51
C ILE A 182 1.24 16.99 -5.04
N PHE A 183 1.92 16.28 -4.11
CA PHE A 183 2.99 15.37 -4.45
C PHE A 183 2.49 14.09 -5.11
N TRP A 184 1.39 13.50 -4.62
CA TRP A 184 0.69 12.42 -5.33
C TRP A 184 -0.82 12.45 -5.12
N PHE A 185 -1.52 11.86 -6.08
CA PHE A 185 -2.95 11.55 -6.07
C PHE A 185 -3.11 10.03 -6.03
N GLU A 186 -3.45 9.48 -4.86
CA GLU A 186 -3.57 8.04 -4.62
C GLU A 186 -4.98 7.56 -4.96
N GLU A 187 -5.06 6.44 -5.68
CA GLU A 187 -6.27 5.74 -6.09
C GLU A 187 -7.41 6.67 -6.57
N PRO A 188 -7.18 7.50 -7.61
CA PRO A 188 -8.20 8.43 -8.09
C PRO A 188 -9.47 7.75 -8.61
N VAL A 189 -9.33 6.60 -9.27
CA VAL A 189 -10.42 5.83 -9.88
C VAL A 189 -10.34 4.37 -9.46
N ALA A 190 -11.39 3.58 -9.77
CA ALA A 190 -11.43 2.15 -9.44
C ALA A 190 -10.16 1.41 -9.90
N PRO A 191 -9.59 0.52 -9.08
CA PRO A 191 -8.32 -0.16 -9.36
C PRO A 191 -8.29 -0.94 -10.69
N GLU A 192 -9.45 -1.43 -11.13
CA GLU A 192 -9.61 -2.16 -12.38
C GLU A 192 -9.62 -1.24 -13.63
N ASN A 193 -9.77 0.07 -13.44
CA ASN A 193 -9.90 1.03 -14.53
C ASN A 193 -8.54 1.49 -15.06
N TYR A 194 -7.76 0.58 -15.63
CA TYR A 194 -6.41 0.87 -16.14
C TYR A 194 -6.41 1.97 -17.23
N ASP A 195 -7.44 2.03 -18.06
CA ASP A 195 -7.53 3.08 -19.08
C ASP A 195 -7.79 4.46 -18.47
N GLY A 196 -8.58 4.53 -17.40
CA GLY A 196 -8.76 5.74 -16.60
C GLY A 196 -7.47 6.24 -15.96
N TYR A 197 -6.67 5.34 -15.36
CA TYR A 197 -5.34 5.65 -14.85
C TYR A 197 -4.41 6.22 -15.93
N LYS A 198 -4.36 5.58 -17.11
CA LYS A 198 -3.56 6.06 -18.26
C LYS A 198 -4.00 7.45 -18.73
N GLU A 199 -5.31 7.68 -18.79
CA GLU A 199 -5.87 8.96 -19.20
C GLU A 199 -5.50 10.07 -18.21
N LEU A 200 -5.60 9.80 -16.90
CA LEU A 200 -5.17 10.72 -15.84
C LEU A 200 -3.69 11.08 -15.98
N LYS A 201 -2.81 10.09 -16.07
CA LYS A 201 -1.35 10.32 -16.25
C LYS A 201 -0.97 11.14 -17.46
N GLN A 202 -1.81 11.16 -18.51
CA GLN A 202 -1.55 11.97 -19.70
C GLN A 202 -2.04 13.42 -19.56
N LYS A 203 -2.92 13.70 -18.61
CA LYS A 203 -3.67 14.96 -18.55
C LYS A 203 -3.45 15.79 -17.30
N ILE A 204 -2.79 15.22 -16.28
CA ILE A 204 -2.42 15.92 -15.04
C ILE A 204 -0.92 15.73 -14.77
N ASN A 205 -0.33 16.65 -13.98
CA ASN A 205 1.09 16.62 -13.62
C ASN A 205 1.33 15.96 -12.26
N THR A 206 0.33 15.95 -11.38
CA THR A 206 0.39 15.29 -10.08
C THR A 206 0.64 13.80 -10.26
N ASN A 207 1.66 13.25 -9.58
CA ASN A 207 1.98 11.82 -9.66
C ASN A 207 0.77 10.96 -9.27
N ILE A 208 0.50 9.92 -10.02
CA ILE A 208 -0.51 8.94 -9.66
C ILE A 208 0.14 7.83 -8.83
N ALA A 209 -0.36 7.64 -7.61
CA ALA A 209 0.04 6.56 -6.73
C ALA A 209 -1.08 5.51 -6.60
N GLY A 210 -0.70 4.25 -6.38
CA GLY A 210 -1.70 3.20 -6.18
C GLY A 210 -1.09 1.81 -6.12
N GLY A 211 -1.97 0.84 -5.89
CA GLY A 211 -1.62 -0.58 -5.84
C GLY A 211 -1.89 -1.28 -4.51
N GLU A 212 -2.45 -0.60 -3.51
CA GLU A 212 -2.84 -1.25 -2.25
C GLU A 212 -3.89 -2.36 -2.47
N ALA A 213 -4.73 -2.19 -3.49
CA ALA A 213 -5.75 -3.16 -3.91
C ALA A 213 -5.25 -4.16 -4.98
N GLU A 214 -3.95 -4.17 -5.34
CA GLU A 214 -3.42 -5.08 -6.34
C GLU A 214 -2.72 -6.29 -5.71
N PHE A 215 -2.84 -7.44 -6.36
CA PHE A 215 -2.43 -8.75 -5.83
C PHE A 215 -1.45 -9.44 -6.76
N THR A 216 -0.48 -10.12 -6.15
CA THR A 216 0.53 -10.96 -6.79
C THR A 216 1.35 -10.25 -7.88
N LYS A 217 2.48 -10.81 -8.25
CA LYS A 217 3.30 -10.33 -9.39
C LYS A 217 2.51 -10.26 -10.71
N TYR A 218 1.43 -11.02 -10.85
CA TYR A 218 0.66 -11.05 -12.09
C TYR A 218 -0.15 -9.77 -12.29
N GLY A 219 -0.93 -9.35 -11.28
CA GLY A 219 -1.68 -8.10 -11.33
C GLY A 219 -0.75 -6.89 -11.35
N TRP A 220 0.31 -6.91 -10.55
CA TRP A 220 1.32 -5.87 -10.53
C TRP A 220 2.04 -5.68 -11.86
N ASN A 221 2.35 -6.79 -12.56
CA ASN A 221 2.92 -6.71 -13.91
C ASN A 221 1.97 -6.01 -14.88
N GLU A 222 0.68 -6.30 -14.82
CA GLU A 222 -0.31 -5.63 -15.67
C GLU A 222 -0.47 -4.15 -15.32
N LEU A 223 -0.52 -3.79 -14.03
CA LEU A 223 -0.61 -2.40 -13.59
C LEU A 223 0.58 -1.57 -14.10
N ILE A 224 1.80 -2.10 -13.94
CA ILE A 224 3.05 -1.43 -14.36
C ILE A 224 3.21 -1.40 -15.87
N LYS A 225 3.01 -2.53 -16.56
CA LYS A 225 3.08 -2.63 -18.04
C LYS A 225 2.12 -1.66 -18.74
N ASN A 226 0.95 -1.48 -18.15
CA ASN A 226 -0.04 -0.53 -18.64
C ASN A 226 0.28 0.93 -18.27
N LYS A 227 1.38 1.21 -17.55
CA LYS A 227 1.80 2.55 -17.15
C LYS A 227 0.73 3.31 -16.34
N CYS A 228 0.02 2.60 -15.48
CA CYS A 228 -1.09 3.16 -14.72
C CYS A 228 -0.66 4.09 -13.58
N ILE A 229 0.52 3.89 -13.03
CA ILE A 229 1.01 4.59 -11.83
C ILE A 229 2.39 5.18 -12.04
N ASP A 230 2.72 6.21 -11.24
CA ASP A 230 4.06 6.81 -11.11
C ASP A 230 4.74 6.31 -9.83
N ILE A 231 3.96 5.93 -8.81
CA ILE A 231 4.44 5.44 -7.52
C ILE A 231 3.68 4.15 -7.19
N ALA A 232 4.44 3.08 -6.94
CA ALA A 232 3.89 1.79 -6.56
C ALA A 232 3.70 1.69 -5.03
N GLN A 233 2.49 1.31 -4.60
CA GLN A 233 2.14 1.21 -3.18
C GLN A 233 1.70 -0.23 -2.80
N PRO A 234 2.62 -1.21 -2.83
CA PRO A 234 2.28 -2.59 -2.49
C PRO A 234 1.92 -2.74 -1.01
N GLU A 235 0.83 -3.48 -0.74
CA GLU A 235 0.43 -3.91 0.60
C GLU A 235 0.99 -5.32 0.88
N VAL A 236 2.04 -5.41 1.65
CA VAL A 236 2.77 -6.68 1.88
C VAL A 236 1.90 -7.74 2.55
N CYS A 237 1.04 -7.32 3.48
CA CYS A 237 0.11 -8.22 4.17
C CYS A 237 -1.09 -8.64 3.28
N GLY A 238 -1.19 -8.09 2.07
CA GLY A 238 -2.28 -8.33 1.12
C GLY A 238 -1.89 -9.01 -0.17
N LEU A 239 -0.78 -8.61 -0.78
CA LEU A 239 -0.41 -8.96 -2.15
C LEU A 239 0.14 -10.38 -2.36
N GLY A 240 0.40 -11.12 -1.30
CA GLY A 240 1.03 -12.45 -1.34
C GLY A 240 2.26 -12.60 -0.44
N GLY A 241 2.46 -11.66 0.48
CA GLY A 241 3.54 -11.68 1.46
C GLY A 241 4.89 -11.20 0.91
N ILE A 242 5.94 -11.48 1.64
CA ILE A 242 7.31 -11.06 1.34
C ILE A 242 7.82 -11.69 0.04
N THR A 243 7.52 -12.96 -0.17
CA THR A 243 7.93 -13.73 -1.36
C THR A 243 7.43 -13.09 -2.66
N GLU A 244 6.18 -12.62 -2.70
CA GLU A 244 5.64 -11.89 -3.87
C GLU A 244 6.09 -10.43 -3.90
N TYR A 245 6.19 -9.77 -2.74
CA TYR A 245 6.68 -8.41 -2.65
C TYR A 245 8.05 -8.23 -3.32
N LEU A 246 8.99 -9.15 -3.09
CA LEU A 246 10.32 -9.08 -3.71
C LEU A 246 10.24 -9.12 -5.24
N LYS A 247 9.31 -9.90 -5.81
CA LYS A 247 9.08 -9.96 -7.26
C LYS A 247 8.42 -8.69 -7.78
N VAL A 248 7.43 -8.18 -7.06
CA VAL A 248 6.76 -6.90 -7.38
C VAL A 248 7.74 -5.74 -7.35
N SER A 249 8.58 -5.67 -6.31
CA SER A 249 9.63 -4.67 -6.19
C SER A 249 10.62 -4.75 -7.38
N ALA A 250 11.06 -5.95 -7.76
CA ALA A 250 11.94 -6.14 -8.92
C ALA A 250 11.28 -5.70 -10.24
N ILE A 251 9.98 -5.95 -10.43
CA ILE A 251 9.22 -5.46 -11.59
C ILE A 251 9.17 -3.93 -11.59
N ALA A 252 8.85 -3.30 -10.45
CA ALA A 252 8.82 -1.85 -10.32
C ALA A 252 10.17 -1.22 -10.64
N GLN A 253 11.26 -1.74 -10.06
CA GLN A 253 12.63 -1.30 -10.31
C GLN A 253 13.03 -1.40 -11.79
N ALA A 254 12.70 -2.51 -12.45
CA ALA A 254 12.98 -2.70 -13.88
C ALA A 254 12.22 -1.70 -14.78
N ASN A 255 11.18 -1.07 -14.26
CA ASN A 255 10.39 -0.05 -14.96
C ASN A 255 10.60 1.37 -14.40
N PHE A 256 11.59 1.58 -13.53
CA PHE A 256 11.92 2.88 -12.93
C PHE A 256 10.76 3.50 -12.14
N ILE A 257 9.95 2.67 -11.49
CA ILE A 257 8.83 3.10 -10.64
C ILE A 257 9.24 2.99 -9.17
N PRO A 258 9.28 4.10 -8.41
CA PRO A 258 9.58 4.08 -7.00
C PRO A 258 8.51 3.31 -6.22
N VAL A 259 8.96 2.59 -5.18
CA VAL A 259 8.09 1.80 -4.31
C VAL A 259 7.99 2.47 -2.95
N ILE A 260 6.77 2.85 -2.58
CA ILE A 260 6.41 3.43 -1.27
C ILE A 260 5.27 2.59 -0.72
N ASN A 261 5.58 1.70 0.21
CA ASN A 261 4.61 0.69 0.65
C ASN A 261 3.35 1.32 1.26
N HIS A 262 2.19 0.75 0.92
CA HIS A 262 0.99 0.91 1.74
C HIS A 262 1.20 0.14 3.06
N VAL A 263 0.91 0.79 4.19
CA VAL A 263 1.06 0.19 5.53
C VAL A 263 -0.16 0.54 6.37
N TRP A 264 -1.04 -0.43 6.52
CA TRP A 264 -2.18 -0.31 7.43
C TRP A 264 -2.42 -1.62 8.15
N GLY A 265 -1.88 -1.73 9.35
CA GLY A 265 -1.92 -2.98 10.11
C GLY A 265 -1.33 -2.83 11.50
N SER A 266 -1.00 -3.96 12.10
CA SER A 266 -0.41 -4.04 13.43
C SER A 266 1.11 -3.78 13.42
N ALA A 267 1.74 -3.96 14.56
CA ALA A 267 3.19 -3.87 14.70
C ALA A 267 3.94 -4.88 13.80
N VAL A 268 3.33 -6.01 13.44
CA VAL A 268 3.92 -7.00 12.52
C VAL A 268 4.03 -6.40 11.12
N SER A 269 2.94 -5.84 10.59
CA SER A 269 2.94 -5.15 9.30
C SER A 269 3.98 -4.03 9.28
N ILE A 270 4.01 -3.16 10.29
CA ILE A 270 4.98 -2.06 10.37
C ILE A 270 6.41 -2.59 10.34
N ALA A 271 6.74 -3.59 11.17
CA ALA A 271 8.08 -4.15 11.23
C ALA A 271 8.53 -4.76 9.89
N VAL A 272 7.66 -5.55 9.25
CA VAL A 272 7.96 -6.15 7.95
C VAL A 272 8.25 -5.08 6.91
N ASN A 273 7.39 -4.06 6.81
CA ASN A 273 7.56 -2.97 5.85
C ASN A 273 8.85 -2.18 6.09
N LEU A 274 9.21 -1.87 7.34
CA LEU A 274 10.47 -1.20 7.66
C LEU A 274 11.68 -2.03 7.21
N HIS A 275 11.67 -3.35 7.43
CA HIS A 275 12.74 -4.23 6.98
C HIS A 275 12.83 -4.31 5.45
N LEU A 276 11.72 -4.30 4.74
CA LEU A 276 11.71 -4.35 3.29
C LEU A 276 12.19 -3.04 2.67
N LEU A 277 11.68 -1.91 3.18
CA LEU A 277 12.05 -0.59 2.67
C LEU A 277 13.54 -0.26 2.89
N ILE A 278 14.11 -0.64 4.04
CA ILE A 278 15.55 -0.39 4.28
C ILE A 278 16.45 -1.23 3.39
N ALA A 279 15.95 -2.35 2.89
CA ALA A 279 16.67 -3.23 1.96
C ALA A 279 16.45 -2.88 0.47
N GLN A 280 15.56 -1.94 0.17
CA GLN A 280 15.36 -1.48 -1.20
C GLN A 280 16.42 -0.46 -1.60
N PRO A 281 17.07 -0.60 -2.77
CA PRO A 281 17.90 0.47 -3.31
C PRO A 281 17.04 1.70 -3.62
N ASP A 282 17.60 2.88 -3.37
CA ASP A 282 17.02 4.14 -3.83
C ASP A 282 16.96 4.16 -5.36
N MET A 283 15.83 4.62 -5.90
CA MET A 283 15.63 4.84 -7.34
C MET A 283 15.37 6.31 -7.64
#